data_73303ae15c61cdca2ad3a78827fcb4f5
#
_entry.id   73303ae15c61cdca2ad3a78827fcb4f5
#
_cell.length_a   1.000
_cell.length_b   1.000
_cell.length_c   1.000
_cell.angle_alpha   90.00
_cell.angle_beta   90.00
_cell.angle_gamma   90.00
#
_symmetry.space_group_name_H-M   'P 1'
#
loop_
_entity.id
_entity.type
_entity.pdbx_description
1 polymer ?
#
loop_
_entity_poly.entity_id
_entity_poly.type
_entity_poly.pdbx_seq_one_letter_code
_entity_poly.pdbx_strand_id
1 'polypeptide(L)'
;LTREEEGVGILSGAYLGGKRGALLMQSSGLGNAVNALAGLPMAYRIPFLLLITPRGRLSEFNPSQVPAGRAVPKVLDALGIETATLERLDEVATLVDQALYSAFSTSQPVALIPSTLLTGGKRA
;
A
#
# COMPACT_ATOMS: atom_id res chain seq x y z
N LEU A 1 -12.07 1.70 9.97
CA LEU A 1 -10.91 1.22 10.74
C LEU A 1 -10.46 2.30 11.70
N THR A 2 -10.13 1.94 12.91
CA THR A 2 -9.54 2.86 13.89
C THR A 2 -8.04 3.01 13.64
N ARG A 3 -7.38 1.92 13.26
CA ARG A 3 -5.95 1.87 12.94
C ARG A 3 -5.70 1.00 11.71
N GLU A 4 -4.66 1.29 10.97
CA GLU A 4 -4.36 0.63 9.70
C GLU A 4 -4.03 -0.86 9.86
N GLU A 5 -3.39 -1.27 10.96
CA GLU A 5 -3.12 -2.68 11.23
C GLU A 5 -4.38 -3.54 11.36
N GLU A 6 -5.51 -2.97 11.77
CA GLU A 6 -6.81 -3.68 11.78
C GLU A 6 -7.19 -4.12 10.36
N GLY A 7 -6.91 -3.27 9.37
CA GLY A 7 -7.17 -3.57 7.97
C GLY A 7 -6.41 -4.79 7.47
N VAL A 8 -5.16 -4.96 7.90
CA VAL A 8 -4.35 -6.13 7.58
C VAL A 8 -5.01 -7.41 8.11
N GLY A 9 -5.47 -7.39 9.37
CA GLY A 9 -6.18 -8.52 9.98
C GLY A 9 -7.49 -8.83 9.28
N ILE A 10 -8.32 -7.80 9.01
CA ILE A 10 -9.61 -7.94 8.35
C ILE A 10 -9.45 -8.53 6.93
N LEU A 11 -8.50 -8.02 6.14
CA LEU A 11 -8.28 -8.52 4.78
C LEU A 11 -7.70 -9.94 4.78
N SER A 12 -6.87 -10.27 5.74
CA SER A 12 -6.36 -11.62 5.90
C SER A 12 -7.50 -12.61 6.22
N GLY A 13 -8.38 -12.26 7.16
CA GLY A 13 -9.57 -13.03 7.46
C GLY A 13 -10.54 -13.13 6.29
N ALA A 14 -10.75 -12.02 5.56
CA ALA A 14 -11.59 -12.01 4.36
C ALA A 14 -11.06 -12.94 3.27
N TYR A 15 -9.75 -12.95 3.04
CA TYR A 15 -9.11 -13.87 2.10
C TYR A 15 -9.32 -15.34 2.48
N LEU A 16 -9.14 -15.69 3.75
CA LEU A 16 -9.43 -17.03 4.24
C LEU A 16 -10.90 -17.41 4.09
N GLY A 17 -11.80 -16.43 4.15
CA GLY A 17 -13.22 -16.57 3.85
C GLY A 17 -13.58 -16.52 2.35
N GLY A 18 -12.59 -16.59 1.45
CA GLY A 18 -12.78 -16.60 0.00
C GLY A 18 -13.07 -15.23 -0.63
N LYS A 19 -12.79 -14.12 0.07
CA LYS A 19 -12.98 -12.76 -0.43
C LYS A 19 -11.65 -12.12 -0.81
N ARG A 20 -11.68 -11.25 -1.82
CA ARG A 20 -10.55 -10.41 -2.22
C ARG A 20 -10.77 -9.00 -1.69
N GLY A 21 -9.68 -8.28 -1.41
CA GLY A 21 -9.79 -6.92 -0.92
C GLY A 21 -8.54 -6.08 -1.18
N ALA A 22 -8.68 -4.79 -0.89
CA ALA A 22 -7.61 -3.82 -0.95
C ALA A 22 -7.60 -2.96 0.33
N LEU A 23 -6.42 -2.60 0.80
CA LEU A 23 -6.22 -1.69 1.92
C LEU A 23 -5.69 -0.36 1.42
N LEU A 24 -6.50 0.68 1.63
CA LEU A 24 -6.15 2.05 1.28
C LEU A 24 -5.64 2.77 2.53
N MET A 25 -4.46 3.36 2.45
CA MET A 25 -3.88 4.12 3.55
C MET A 25 -2.96 5.23 3.05
N GLN A 26 -2.60 6.15 3.92
CA GLN A 26 -1.51 7.08 3.64
C GLN A 26 -0.17 6.55 4.18
N SER A 27 0.93 7.25 3.87
CA SER A 27 2.30 6.86 4.28
C SER A 27 2.45 6.57 5.77
N SER A 28 1.85 7.37 6.64
CA SER A 28 1.92 7.16 8.09
C SER A 28 1.19 5.89 8.53
N GLY A 29 0.12 5.52 7.82
CA GLY A 29 -0.61 4.29 8.06
C GLY A 29 0.23 3.03 7.78
N LEU A 30 1.10 3.08 6.76
CA LEU A 30 2.07 2.01 6.55
C LEU A 30 2.96 1.81 7.78
N GLY A 31 3.42 2.90 8.41
CA GLY A 31 4.22 2.83 9.63
C GLY A 31 3.54 2.04 10.75
N ASN A 32 2.24 2.25 10.96
CA ASN A 32 1.45 1.49 11.93
C ASN A 32 1.26 0.02 11.52
N ALA A 33 1.19 -0.27 10.22
CA ALA A 33 0.87 -1.59 9.70
C ALA A 33 2.09 -2.51 9.52
N VAL A 34 3.34 -2.02 9.61
CA VAL A 34 4.57 -2.77 9.30
C VAL A 34 4.63 -4.12 10.01
N ASN A 35 4.44 -4.13 11.34
CA ASN A 35 4.49 -5.37 12.11
C ASN A 35 3.38 -6.35 11.71
N ALA A 36 2.18 -5.86 11.50
CA ALA A 36 1.05 -6.69 11.07
C ALA A 36 1.27 -7.26 9.65
N LEU A 37 1.82 -6.46 8.72
CA LEU A 37 2.17 -6.92 7.38
C LEU A 37 3.24 -8.01 7.40
N ALA A 38 4.31 -7.81 8.17
CA ALA A 38 5.37 -8.80 8.29
C ALA A 38 4.89 -10.11 8.92
N GLY A 39 4.16 -10.01 10.04
CA GLY A 39 3.78 -11.16 10.85
C GLY A 39 2.57 -11.94 10.35
N LEU A 40 1.76 -11.38 9.45
CA LEU A 40 0.54 -12.04 8.98
C LEU A 40 0.59 -12.30 7.46
N PRO A 41 0.34 -11.34 6.56
CA PRO A 41 0.26 -11.67 5.14
C PRO A 41 1.59 -12.11 4.52
N MET A 42 2.72 -11.51 4.92
CA MET A 42 4.02 -11.94 4.40
C MET A 42 4.41 -13.32 4.92
N ALA A 43 4.21 -13.58 6.21
CA ALA A 43 4.55 -14.87 6.83
C ALA A 43 3.65 -16.01 6.36
N TYR A 44 2.36 -15.75 6.16
CA TYR A 44 1.36 -16.77 5.82
C TYR A 44 0.89 -16.73 4.36
N ARG A 45 1.56 -15.93 3.51
CA ARG A 45 1.30 -15.84 2.07
C ARG A 45 -0.15 -15.48 1.74
N ILE A 46 -0.65 -14.42 2.34
CA ILE A 46 -2.02 -13.94 2.16
C ILE A 46 -2.02 -12.73 1.21
N PRO A 47 -2.58 -12.88 -0.01
CA PRO A 47 -2.56 -11.81 -1.01
C PRO A 47 -3.65 -10.79 -0.79
N PHE A 48 -3.32 -9.53 -0.95
CA PHE A 48 -4.25 -8.41 -1.16
C PHE A 48 -3.52 -7.21 -1.74
N LEU A 49 -4.28 -6.24 -2.23
CA LEU A 49 -3.71 -5.02 -2.77
C LEU A 49 -3.55 -3.96 -1.67
N LEU A 50 -2.40 -3.29 -1.66
CA LEU A 50 -2.15 -2.09 -0.87
C LEU A 50 -2.21 -0.87 -1.80
N LEU A 51 -3.00 0.14 -1.46
CA LEU A 51 -2.95 1.44 -2.12
C LEU A 51 -2.46 2.48 -1.12
N ILE A 52 -1.22 2.95 -1.30
CA ILE A 52 -0.55 3.81 -0.33
C ILE A 52 -0.37 5.20 -0.93
N THR A 53 -1.17 6.17 -0.47
CA THR A 53 -1.05 7.55 -0.92
C THR A 53 0.19 8.20 -0.28
N PRO A 54 1.16 8.68 -1.10
CA PRO A 54 2.39 9.24 -0.56
C PRO A 54 2.16 10.62 0.03
N ARG A 55 2.78 10.85 1.20
CA ARG A 55 2.98 12.15 1.81
C ARG A 55 4.48 12.47 1.79
N GLY A 56 4.86 13.66 2.19
CA GLY A 56 6.26 14.06 2.27
C GLY A 56 6.99 14.21 0.93
N ARG A 57 6.25 14.38 -0.15
CA ARG A 57 6.77 14.66 -1.49
C ARG A 57 6.78 16.14 -1.78
N LEU A 58 7.14 16.53 -3.02
CA LEU A 58 7.11 17.92 -3.46
C LEU A 58 5.75 18.56 -3.11
N SER A 59 5.76 19.79 -2.58
CA SER A 59 4.60 20.52 -2.09
C SER A 59 3.96 20.00 -0.79
N GLU A 60 4.68 19.16 -0.02
CA GLU A 60 4.22 18.78 1.33
C GLU A 60 4.35 19.98 2.28
N PHE A 61 3.23 20.39 2.85
CA PHE A 61 3.17 21.53 3.79
C PHE A 61 3.36 21.08 5.26
N ASN A 62 3.18 19.79 5.56
CA ASN A 62 3.33 19.28 6.92
C ASN A 62 4.68 18.57 7.08
N PRO A 63 5.65 19.17 7.79
CA PRO A 63 6.99 18.61 7.93
C PRO A 63 6.99 17.24 8.64
N SER A 64 6.00 16.94 9.49
CA SER A 64 5.90 15.64 10.17
C SER A 64 5.65 14.48 9.21
N GLN A 65 5.09 14.75 8.05
CA GLN A 65 4.79 13.72 7.03
C GLN A 65 5.99 13.37 6.14
N VAL A 66 7.02 14.22 6.13
CA VAL A 66 8.18 14.08 5.24
C VAL A 66 8.99 12.80 5.53
N PRO A 67 9.38 12.51 6.79
CA PRO A 67 10.10 11.27 7.10
C PRO A 67 9.30 10.01 6.78
N ALA A 68 8.02 9.98 7.16
CA ALA A 68 7.14 8.84 6.90
C ALA A 68 6.98 8.57 5.40
N GLY A 69 6.72 9.62 4.61
CA GLY A 69 6.56 9.48 3.16
C GLY A 69 7.82 9.02 2.45
N ARG A 70 9.00 9.47 2.90
CA ARG A 70 10.28 9.02 2.35
C ARG A 70 10.64 7.58 2.71
N ALA A 71 10.13 7.08 3.83
CA ALA A 71 10.39 5.73 4.29
C ALA A 71 9.60 4.67 3.51
N VAL A 72 8.43 5.01 2.94
CA VAL A 72 7.51 4.05 2.29
C VAL A 72 8.20 3.08 1.32
N PRO A 73 8.96 3.53 0.31
CA PRO A 73 9.56 2.58 -0.63
C PRO A 73 10.56 1.63 0.04
N LYS A 74 11.35 2.15 0.98
CA LYS A 74 12.36 1.36 1.70
C LYS A 74 11.74 0.34 2.64
N VAL A 75 10.62 0.68 3.28
CA VAL A 75 9.88 -0.23 4.16
C VAL A 75 9.25 -1.35 3.35
N LEU A 76 8.62 -1.04 2.22
CA LEU A 76 8.02 -2.06 1.35
C LEU A 76 9.08 -3.00 0.77
N ASP A 77 10.21 -2.46 0.32
CA ASP A 77 11.36 -3.24 -0.16
C ASP A 77 11.92 -4.16 0.94
N ALA A 78 12.12 -3.64 2.14
CA ALA A 78 12.58 -4.42 3.28
C ALA A 78 11.63 -5.56 3.69
N LEU A 79 10.32 -5.38 3.46
CA LEU A 79 9.31 -6.43 3.66
C LEU A 79 9.22 -7.41 2.48
N GLY A 80 9.88 -7.13 1.36
CA GLY A 80 9.77 -7.93 0.13
C GLY A 80 8.43 -7.74 -0.59
N ILE A 81 7.72 -6.63 -0.35
CA ILE A 81 6.45 -6.33 -1.01
C ILE A 81 6.70 -5.69 -2.36
N GLU A 82 6.26 -6.34 -3.43
CA GLU A 82 6.32 -5.81 -4.79
C GLU A 82 5.55 -4.48 -4.88
N THR A 83 6.16 -3.50 -5.57
CA THR A 83 5.62 -2.14 -5.60
C THR A 83 5.62 -1.58 -7.02
N ALA A 84 4.50 -0.95 -7.41
CA ALA A 84 4.42 -0.18 -8.65
C ALA A 84 3.90 1.25 -8.37
N THR A 85 4.40 2.22 -9.12
CA THR A 85 3.95 3.61 -9.04
C THR A 85 2.92 3.90 -10.12
N LEU A 86 1.80 4.51 -9.74
CA LEU A 86 0.78 5.00 -10.67
C LEU A 86 1.12 6.46 -11.04
N GLU A 87 1.58 6.67 -12.26
CA GLU A 87 2.02 8.00 -12.72
C GLU A 87 1.03 8.64 -13.69
N ARG A 88 0.30 7.83 -14.46
CA ARG A 88 -0.57 8.27 -15.53
C ARG A 88 -1.96 7.67 -15.38
N LEU A 89 -2.99 8.47 -15.63
CA LEU A 89 -4.39 8.05 -15.48
C LEU A 89 -4.79 6.95 -16.47
N ASP A 90 -4.26 7.00 -17.67
CA ASP A 90 -4.53 6.02 -18.74
C ASP A 90 -3.91 4.62 -18.47
N GLU A 91 -2.92 4.53 -17.57
CA GLU A 91 -2.26 3.28 -17.18
C GLU A 91 -2.85 2.63 -15.93
N VAL A 92 -3.67 3.36 -15.15
CA VAL A 92 -4.15 2.90 -13.85
C VAL A 92 -4.87 1.56 -13.94
N ALA A 93 -5.79 1.40 -14.89
CA ALA A 93 -6.56 0.16 -15.01
C ALA A 93 -5.65 -1.05 -15.28
N THR A 94 -4.69 -0.89 -16.19
CA THR A 94 -3.72 -1.96 -16.54
C THR A 94 -2.83 -2.31 -15.35
N LEU A 95 -2.30 -1.30 -14.65
CA LEU A 95 -1.41 -1.53 -13.51
C LEU A 95 -2.15 -2.16 -12.32
N VAL A 96 -3.41 -1.78 -12.08
CA VAL A 96 -4.25 -2.42 -11.06
C VAL A 96 -4.50 -3.89 -11.40
N ASP A 97 -4.83 -4.20 -12.65
CA ASP A 97 -5.05 -5.58 -13.09
C ASP A 97 -3.77 -6.43 -12.94
N GLN A 98 -2.63 -5.91 -13.38
CA GLN A 98 -1.34 -6.59 -13.22
C GLN A 98 -0.95 -6.78 -11.75
N ALA A 99 -1.17 -5.79 -10.90
CA ALA A 99 -0.91 -5.88 -9.47
C ALA A 99 -1.79 -6.93 -8.77
N LEU A 100 -3.07 -7.00 -9.14
CA LEU A 100 -3.97 -8.04 -8.66
C LEU A 100 -3.52 -9.43 -9.14
N TYR A 101 -3.17 -9.55 -10.42
CA TYR A 101 -2.65 -10.81 -10.96
C TYR A 101 -1.39 -11.25 -10.22
N SER A 102 -0.40 -10.36 -10.05
CA SER A 102 0.83 -10.62 -9.30
C SER A 102 0.51 -11.07 -7.87
N ALA A 103 -0.30 -10.30 -7.14
CA ALA A 103 -0.62 -10.60 -5.75
C ALA A 103 -1.20 -12.01 -5.58
N PHE A 104 -2.21 -12.35 -6.37
CA PHE A 104 -2.91 -13.64 -6.23
C PHE A 104 -2.14 -14.81 -6.84
N SER A 105 -1.28 -14.60 -7.84
CA SER A 105 -0.42 -15.64 -8.41
C SER A 105 0.76 -15.97 -7.49
N THR A 106 1.34 -14.97 -6.84
CA THR A 106 2.48 -15.15 -5.92
C THR A 106 2.04 -15.43 -4.47
N SER A 107 0.76 -15.27 -4.17
CA SER A 107 0.20 -15.34 -2.81
C SER A 107 0.89 -14.37 -1.86
N GLN A 108 1.07 -13.12 -2.28
CA GLN A 108 1.68 -12.06 -1.47
C GLN A 108 1.00 -10.72 -1.70
N PRO A 109 1.02 -9.79 -0.73
CA PRO A 109 0.56 -8.42 -0.97
C PRO A 109 1.39 -7.74 -2.06
N VAL A 110 0.72 -6.89 -2.84
CA VAL A 110 1.37 -5.97 -3.80
C VAL A 110 0.94 -4.55 -3.47
N ALA A 111 1.85 -3.59 -3.57
CA ALA A 111 1.59 -2.19 -3.26
C ALA A 111 1.55 -1.31 -4.51
N LEU A 112 0.52 -0.48 -4.63
CA LEU A 112 0.42 0.59 -5.60
C LEU A 112 0.58 1.94 -4.90
N ILE A 113 1.44 2.79 -5.46
CA ILE A 113 1.71 4.13 -4.93
C ILE A 113 1.32 5.16 -5.99
N PRO A 114 0.17 5.85 -5.86
CA PRO A 114 -0.17 6.91 -6.78
C PRO A 114 0.79 8.09 -6.64
N SER A 115 1.31 8.61 -7.74
CA SER A 115 2.18 9.78 -7.71
C SER A 115 1.39 11.05 -7.34
N THR A 116 2.08 12.05 -6.79
CA THR A 116 1.47 13.36 -6.52
C THR A 116 1.11 14.10 -7.81
N LEU A 117 1.72 13.77 -8.93
CA LEU A 117 1.35 14.30 -10.25
C LEU A 117 -0.03 13.80 -10.66
N LEU A 118 -0.32 12.51 -10.41
CA LEU A 118 -1.61 11.91 -10.71
C LEU A 118 -2.72 12.44 -9.80
N THR A 119 -2.45 12.60 -8.50
CA THR A 119 -3.45 12.98 -7.49
C THR A 119 -3.57 14.48 -7.28
N GLY A 120 -2.71 15.29 -7.89
CA GLY A 120 -2.63 16.74 -7.69
C GLY A 120 -1.96 17.17 -6.39
N GLY A 121 -1.57 16.23 -5.54
CA GLY A 121 -1.02 16.50 -4.21
C GLY A 121 -2.03 17.15 -3.27
N LYS A 122 -1.64 17.36 -2.02
CA LYS A 122 -2.44 18.09 -1.04
C LYS A 122 -1.87 19.51 -0.89
N ARG A 123 -2.67 20.48 -1.25
CA ARG A 123 -2.33 21.91 -1.06
C ARG A 123 -3.05 22.43 0.20
N ALA A 124 -2.38 23.31 0.92
CA ALA A 124 -2.97 24.03 2.05
C ALA A 124 -3.99 25.04 1.54
#